data_fd8abf138a281fc96c363b4009dc202f
#
_entry.id   fd8abf138a281fc96c363b4009dc202f
#
_cell.length_a   1.000
_cell.length_b   1.000
_cell.length_c   1.000
_cell.angle_alpha   90.00
_cell.angle_beta   90.00
_cell.angle_gamma   90.00
#
_symmetry.space_group_name_H-M   'P 1'
#
loop_
_entity.id
_entity.type
_entity.pdbx_description
1 polymer ?
#
loop_
_entity_poly.entity_id
_entity_poly.type
_entity_poly.pdbx_seq_one_letter_code
_entity_poly.pdbx_strand_id
1 'polypeptide(L)'
;MRNPDFRHSLALAGALLCASLTSSPASASWPQLPPAGDCRAMAAAGVENIWRGQYSGKYQDPVFDERVYPLSASGCFRSEYECRRWLNELLTISGGFSALMSCRPYRPR
;
A
#
# COMPACT_ATOMS: atom_id res chain seq x y z
N MET A 1 57.99 10.24 -22.87
CA MET A 1 57.45 10.42 -22.52
C MET A 1 56.46 10.22 -22.03
N ARG A 2 56.05 10.14 -21.69
CA ARG A 2 55.31 10.04 -21.23
C ARG A 2 54.30 9.88 -21.03
N ASN A 3 53.68 9.55 -20.79
CA ASN A 3 52.73 9.38 -20.74
C ASN A 3 51.98 9.52 -19.66
N PRO A 4 51.55 9.92 -19.38
CA PRO A 4 50.94 10.30 -18.28
C PRO A 4 49.56 10.22 -18.25
N ASP A 5 48.96 9.77 -18.85
CA ASP A 5 47.67 9.84 -18.98
C ASP A 5 46.95 8.99 -18.17
N PHE A 6 47.23 8.07 -17.88
CA PHE A 6 46.48 7.19 -17.25
C PHE A 6 46.11 7.62 -15.96
N ARG A 7 46.66 8.45 -15.43
CA ARG A 7 46.26 8.75 -14.22
C ARG A 7 44.92 9.16 -14.05
N HIS A 8 44.33 9.66 -14.89
CA HIS A 8 43.09 10.18 -14.65
C HIS A 8 42.05 9.20 -14.49
N SER A 9 42.19 8.20 -14.91
CA SER A 9 41.11 7.32 -14.97
C SER A 9 40.58 6.94 -13.71
N LEU A 10 41.20 7.02 -12.72
CA LEU A 10 40.61 6.51 -11.59
C LEU A 10 39.69 7.33 -10.92
N ALA A 11 39.64 8.43 -11.14
CA ALA A 11 38.84 9.26 -10.37
C ALA A 11 37.43 8.94 -10.28
N LEU A 12 36.89 8.43 -11.20
CA LEU A 12 35.53 8.29 -11.20
C LEU A 12 34.98 7.29 -10.40
N ALA A 13 35.57 6.42 -10.12
CA ALA A 13 34.95 5.35 -9.50
C ALA A 13 34.20 5.68 -8.27
N GLY A 14 34.59 6.53 -7.53
CA GLY A 14 33.94 6.63 -6.30
C GLY A 14 32.63 7.22 -6.20
N ALA A 15 32.27 7.89 -7.12
CA ALA A 15 31.08 8.63 -6.95
C ALA A 15 29.83 7.88 -6.82
N LEU A 16 29.74 6.80 -7.32
CA LEU A 16 28.51 6.19 -7.38
C LEU A 16 27.96 5.66 -6.18
N LEU A 17 28.65 5.28 -5.34
CA LEU A 17 28.09 4.63 -4.27
C LEU A 17 27.18 5.37 -3.47
N CYS A 18 27.28 6.54 -3.36
CA CYS A 18 26.47 7.21 -2.43
C CYS A 18 25.04 7.08 -2.66
N ALA A 19 24.69 6.96 -3.78
CA ALA A 19 23.30 7.02 -4.04
C ALA A 19 22.47 5.99 -3.35
N SER A 20 23.01 4.97 -3.03
CA SER A 20 22.15 3.93 -2.59
C SER A 20 21.71 4.07 -1.21
N LEU A 21 22.06 5.02 -0.54
CA LEU A 21 21.63 5.09 0.75
C LEU A 21 20.33 5.58 1.02
N THR A 22 19.59 5.85 0.12
CA THR A 22 18.32 6.39 0.42
C THR A 22 17.47 5.38 1.00
N SER A 23 17.59 5.07 2.12
CA SER A 23 16.66 4.15 2.67
C SER A 23 15.49 4.90 3.09
N SER A 24 14.35 4.48 2.79
CA SER A 24 13.18 5.14 3.20
C SER A 24 12.93 4.86 4.64
N PRO A 25 12.52 5.79 5.35
CA PRO A 25 12.22 5.61 6.73
C PRO A 25 10.98 4.79 6.90
N ALA A 26 10.99 3.99 7.80
CA ALA A 26 9.83 3.21 8.06
C ALA A 26 8.91 4.00 8.91
N SER A 27 7.80 4.26 8.47
CA SER A 27 6.85 4.91 9.29
C SER A 27 6.08 3.86 9.96
N ALA A 28 6.48 3.46 11.02
CA ALA A 28 5.96 2.29 11.57
C ALA A 28 4.74 2.39 12.40
N SER A 29 4.19 3.51 12.63
CA SER A 29 3.13 3.53 13.61
C SER A 29 1.78 3.12 13.06
N TRP A 30 1.61 3.00 11.80
CA TRP A 30 0.30 2.63 11.27
C TRP A 30 0.34 1.25 10.65
N PRO A 31 -0.76 0.50 10.79
CA PRO A 31 -0.81 -0.80 10.14
C PRO A 31 -0.76 -0.63 8.64
N GLN A 32 -0.12 -1.56 7.98
CA GLN A 32 -0.10 -1.54 6.54
C GLN A 32 -1.40 -2.15 6.05
N LEU A 33 -2.14 -1.40 5.29
CA LEU A 33 -3.40 -1.91 4.76
C LEU A 33 -3.14 -2.81 3.58
N PRO A 34 -3.93 -3.86 3.42
CA PRO A 34 -3.78 -4.73 2.26
C PRO A 34 -4.11 -3.95 1.00
N PRO A 35 -3.46 -4.25 -0.10
CA PRO A 35 -3.65 -3.50 -1.33
C PRO A 35 -5.03 -3.70 -1.92
N ALA A 36 -5.54 -2.67 -2.55
CA ALA A 36 -6.81 -2.72 -3.25
C ALA A 36 -6.69 -1.98 -4.55
N GLY A 37 -7.50 -2.32 -5.51
CA GLY A 37 -7.47 -1.70 -6.81
C GLY A 37 -8.19 -0.35 -6.83
N ASP A 38 -7.89 0.43 -7.83
CA ASP A 38 -8.54 1.71 -8.04
C ASP A 38 -9.77 1.50 -8.93
N CYS A 39 -10.92 1.86 -8.43
CA CYS A 39 -12.18 1.59 -9.11
C CYS A 39 -12.26 2.25 -10.48
N ARG A 40 -11.87 3.52 -10.56
CA ARG A 40 -11.95 4.22 -11.83
C ARG A 40 -10.94 3.69 -12.84
N ALA A 41 -9.75 3.40 -12.38
CA ALA A 41 -8.72 2.87 -13.27
C ALA A 41 -9.11 1.50 -13.81
N MET A 42 -9.69 0.67 -12.99
CA MET A 42 -10.14 -0.64 -13.42
C MET A 42 -11.27 -0.52 -14.46
N ALA A 43 -12.22 0.37 -14.21
CA ALA A 43 -13.30 0.58 -15.17
C ALA A 43 -12.76 1.14 -16.48
N ALA A 44 -11.85 2.08 -16.42
CA ALA A 44 -11.26 2.66 -17.63
C ALA A 44 -10.46 1.62 -18.41
N ALA A 45 -9.91 0.64 -17.74
CA ALA A 45 -9.17 -0.42 -18.39
C ALA A 45 -10.08 -1.52 -18.93
N GLY A 46 -11.37 -1.37 -18.80
CA GLY A 46 -12.31 -2.36 -19.35
C GLY A 46 -12.55 -3.56 -18.48
N VAL A 47 -12.21 -3.52 -17.23
CA VAL A 47 -12.47 -4.64 -16.34
C VAL A 47 -13.97 -4.75 -16.11
N GLU A 48 -14.49 -5.95 -16.27
CA GLU A 48 -15.91 -6.18 -16.08
C GLU A 48 -16.17 -6.77 -14.69
N ASN A 49 -17.37 -6.56 -14.21
CA ASN A 49 -17.81 -7.14 -12.93
C ASN A 49 -16.90 -6.73 -11.77
N ILE A 50 -16.70 -5.44 -11.68
CA ILE A 50 -15.87 -4.91 -10.59
C ILE A 50 -16.68 -4.91 -9.29
N TRP A 51 -16.03 -5.30 -8.21
CA TRP A 51 -16.64 -5.29 -6.88
C TRP A 51 -15.96 -4.26 -6.03
N ARG A 52 -16.76 -3.43 -5.40
CA ARG A 52 -16.23 -2.39 -4.52
C ARG A 52 -16.38 -2.81 -3.08
N GLY A 53 -15.28 -2.78 -2.37
CA GLY A 53 -15.26 -3.05 -0.94
C GLY A 53 -15.17 -1.77 -0.15
N GLN A 54 -15.89 -1.70 0.94
CA GLN A 54 -15.81 -0.58 1.87
C GLN A 54 -15.69 -1.12 3.28
N TYR A 55 -14.80 -0.55 4.03
CA TYR A 55 -14.55 -0.94 5.40
C TYR A 55 -14.47 0.29 6.28
N SER A 56 -15.10 0.21 7.44
CA SER A 56 -14.97 1.23 8.45
C SER A 56 -14.91 0.54 9.80
N GLY A 57 -13.93 0.86 10.58
CA GLY A 57 -13.74 0.23 11.87
C GLY A 57 -12.82 1.06 12.74
N LYS A 58 -12.23 0.40 13.71
CA LYS A 58 -11.33 1.04 14.64
C LYS A 58 -10.06 0.23 14.75
N TYR A 59 -8.99 0.91 15.05
CA TYR A 59 -7.71 0.26 15.26
C TYR A 59 -7.15 0.75 16.59
N GLN A 60 -6.69 -0.15 17.41
CA GLN A 60 -6.05 0.20 18.64
C GLN A 60 -4.64 -0.37 18.64
N ASP A 61 -3.68 0.50 18.92
CA ASP A 61 -2.30 0.07 18.99
C ASP A 61 -2.08 -0.63 20.32
N PRO A 62 -1.78 -1.91 20.33
CA PRO A 62 -1.64 -2.63 21.58
C PRO A 62 -0.32 -2.42 22.28
N VAL A 63 0.64 -1.81 21.63
CA VAL A 63 1.99 -1.76 22.16
C VAL A 63 2.36 -0.39 22.68
N PHE A 64 2.11 0.62 21.90
CA PHE A 64 2.59 1.94 22.24
C PHE A 64 1.53 2.89 22.76
N ASP A 65 0.30 2.62 22.50
CA ASP A 65 -0.72 3.61 22.74
C ASP A 65 -2.05 2.90 22.88
N GLU A 66 -2.74 3.20 23.91
CA GLU A 66 -4.05 2.60 24.10
C GLU A 66 -5.14 3.35 23.37
N ARG A 67 -4.79 4.32 22.58
CA ARG A 67 -5.78 5.08 21.86
C ARG A 67 -6.40 4.28 20.74
N VAL A 68 -7.62 4.63 20.44
CA VAL A 68 -8.37 4.01 19.38
C VAL A 68 -8.45 4.98 18.21
N TYR A 69 -8.08 4.52 17.05
CA TYR A 69 -8.07 5.34 15.85
C TYR A 69 -9.10 4.82 14.85
N PRO A 70 -9.75 5.71 14.11
CA PRO A 70 -10.65 5.25 13.06
C PRO A 70 -9.84 4.64 11.93
N LEU A 71 -10.37 3.60 11.34
CA LEU A 71 -9.74 2.94 10.22
C LEU A 71 -10.78 2.80 9.11
N SER A 72 -10.56 3.45 8.00
CA SER A 72 -11.46 3.38 6.86
C SER A 72 -10.67 3.05 5.61
N ALA A 73 -11.24 2.24 4.77
CA ALA A 73 -10.60 1.88 3.51
C ALA A 73 -11.64 1.51 2.47
N SER A 74 -11.34 1.74 1.22
CA SER A 74 -12.18 1.30 0.13
C SER A 74 -11.31 0.93 -1.06
N GLY A 75 -11.83 0.09 -1.92
CA GLY A 75 -11.11 -0.33 -3.10
C GLY A 75 -11.94 -1.23 -3.96
N CYS A 76 -11.43 -1.58 -5.10
CA CYS A 76 -12.14 -2.42 -6.05
C CYS A 76 -11.37 -3.67 -6.41
N PHE A 77 -12.11 -4.70 -6.78
CA PHE A 77 -11.59 -6.04 -6.99
C PHE A 77 -12.27 -6.69 -8.19
N ARG A 78 -11.64 -7.71 -8.71
CA ARG A 78 -12.18 -8.38 -9.88
C ARG A 78 -13.22 -9.44 -9.53
N SER A 79 -13.37 -9.77 -8.27
CA SER A 79 -14.37 -10.75 -7.86
C SER A 79 -14.86 -10.44 -6.45
N GLU A 80 -16.02 -10.95 -6.14
CA GLU A 80 -16.56 -10.81 -4.80
C GLU A 80 -15.67 -11.52 -3.79
N TYR A 81 -15.10 -12.63 -4.17
CA TYR A 81 -14.22 -13.38 -3.29
C TYR A 81 -13.01 -12.55 -2.88
N GLU A 82 -12.36 -11.88 -3.83
CA GLU A 82 -11.22 -11.05 -3.52
C GLU A 82 -11.62 -9.89 -2.63
N CYS A 83 -12.77 -9.31 -2.87
CA CYS A 83 -13.28 -8.23 -2.06
C CYS A 83 -13.49 -8.68 -0.61
N ARG A 84 -14.14 -9.83 -0.42
CA ARG A 84 -14.40 -10.31 0.93
C ARG A 84 -13.15 -10.72 1.64
N ARG A 85 -12.18 -11.25 0.94
CA ARG A 85 -10.92 -11.60 1.53
C ARG A 85 -10.19 -10.35 2.03
N TRP A 86 -10.22 -9.29 1.25
CA TRP A 86 -9.64 -8.01 1.65
C TRP A 86 -10.34 -7.46 2.89
N LEU A 87 -11.66 -7.56 2.97
CA LEU A 87 -12.38 -7.11 4.15
C LEU A 87 -11.97 -7.92 5.38
N ASN A 88 -11.77 -9.22 5.23
CA ASN A 88 -11.36 -10.05 6.34
C ASN A 88 -9.95 -9.69 6.82
N GLU A 89 -9.08 -9.32 5.92
CA GLU A 89 -7.74 -8.87 6.31
C GLU A 89 -7.84 -7.57 7.11
N LEU A 90 -8.70 -6.66 6.68
CA LEU A 90 -8.90 -5.41 7.42
C LEU A 90 -9.51 -5.68 8.79
N LEU A 91 -10.43 -6.61 8.87
CA LEU A 91 -11.04 -6.96 10.14
C LEU A 91 -9.99 -7.51 11.10
N THR A 92 -9.06 -8.30 10.59
CA THR A 92 -7.98 -8.84 11.40
C THR A 92 -7.07 -7.72 11.89
N ILE A 93 -6.72 -6.80 11.02
CA ILE A 93 -5.86 -5.67 11.40
C ILE A 93 -6.55 -4.81 12.47
N SER A 94 -7.84 -4.63 12.36
CA SER A 94 -8.55 -3.80 13.31
C SER A 94 -8.92 -4.53 14.59
N GLY A 95 -8.55 -5.78 14.71
CA GLY A 95 -8.84 -6.52 15.93
C GLY A 95 -10.28 -6.96 16.06
N GLY A 96 -11.01 -7.00 14.98
CA GLY A 96 -12.39 -7.44 15.01
C GLY A 96 -13.41 -6.33 15.22
N PHE A 97 -12.96 -5.08 15.27
CA PHE A 97 -13.88 -3.98 15.50
C PHE A 97 -14.27 -3.32 14.19
N SER A 98 -15.35 -3.75 13.60
CA SER A 98 -15.83 -3.12 12.38
C SER A 98 -17.21 -2.52 12.60
N ALA A 99 -17.44 -1.39 11.98
CA ALA A 99 -18.74 -0.75 11.96
C ALA A 99 -19.43 -0.97 10.62
N LEU A 100 -18.66 -1.10 9.57
CA LEU A 100 -19.21 -1.30 8.24
C LEU A 100 -18.27 -2.19 7.43
N MET A 101 -18.82 -3.21 6.81
CA MET A 101 -18.09 -4.05 5.87
C MET A 101 -19.05 -4.36 4.74
N SER A 102 -18.69 -4.01 3.52
CA SER A 102 -19.55 -4.33 2.40
C SER A 102 -18.77 -4.60 1.13
N CYS A 103 -19.29 -5.50 0.33
CA CYS A 103 -18.82 -5.75 -1.02
C CYS A 103 -20.03 -5.65 -1.94
N ARG A 104 -19.98 -4.73 -2.88
CA ARG A 104 -21.08 -4.51 -3.82
C ARG A 104 -20.54 -4.34 -5.22
N PRO A 105 -21.33 -4.69 -6.22
CA PRO A 105 -20.91 -4.42 -7.59
C PRO A 105 -20.70 -2.93 -7.79
N TYR A 106 -19.58 -2.58 -8.42
CA TYR A 106 -19.26 -1.19 -8.70
C TYR A 106 -19.87 -0.80 -10.05
N ARG A 107 -20.55 0.32 -10.06
CA ARG A 107 -21.13 0.82 -11.30
C ARG A 107 -20.59 2.21 -11.55
N PRO A 108 -19.74 2.38 -12.54
CA PRO A 108 -19.23 3.69 -12.86
C PRO A 108 -20.35 4.53 -13.46
N ARG A 109 -20.28 5.81 -13.22
CA ARG A 109 -21.28 6.73 -13.78
C ARG A 109 -20.84 7.28 -15.09
#